data_25554b4329ddc14d12beab8eb24ae87e
#
_entry.id   25554b4329ddc14d12beab8eb24ae87e
#
_cell.length_a   1.000
_cell.length_b   1.000
_cell.length_c   1.000
_cell.angle_alpha   90.00
_cell.angle_beta   90.00
_cell.angle_gamma   90.00
#
_symmetry.space_group_name_H-M   'P 1'
#
loop_
_entity.id
_entity.type
_entity.pdbx_description
1 polymer ?
#
loop_
_entity_poly.entity_id
_entity_poly.type
_entity_poly.pdbx_seq_one_letter_code
_entity_poly.pdbx_strand_id
1 'polypeptide(L)'
;MKYPVFIVVLLMSLLGFGACGSSIEEDEARKPVLADGGYLKLAIHLPMGMGMRATQDDSVSDGDSKEYTVYNAKVLLYNGTEERKAIFNSAYEFDNIQLNAVNGTDTKGQISALVSVGKNMSTKIDDNIYVLVILNDHNSIKIATDNQNATITIPGQPEFVFKGTTLADLEENYCTGTVDGVIGNGGLLMINAPLSTSPGGSSMPNKNNSRIILPNVTKNFYSTLSQAKSNPAADVFVERCMAKVTVSKKEGVVTDNNIVLAESNNTLKWKVLGWKLDLTNKKNYVVRNIQNIKEWIELGTNDPQVSNPYRFVGSVPVKEVNDKEQPLYRIYWGKSPNYDKSQKEDFDTIATNEIIPQDNMGDDKPQYCFENTNSVSNMKLNQLTRVVLKVQVGDGQDLYTIHSDKSKVYTRDLLNAHIKGHIAESEWAIDAWLNQAYPNGDMPHALPTADDVSFEWRSVNDYSYPYSGGIKVMKLKYVDKTDNKEKTIEFNCPNDDPRYINKLLNLGQILVYKGGVSYFGVPIKHFGDVLTPWRAGETPSVSGKEVYPTQNAAANYLGRYGVLRNNWYNIDVTNVTQMGSPLNPPEKPNEFADSFKEYIKVNTQVRAWRRRDQGAVF
;
A
#
# COMPACT_ATOMS: atom_id res chain seq x y z
N MET A 1 26.18 87.72 9.20
CA MET A 1 27.37 87.05 9.69
C MET A 1 26.98 85.95 10.64
N LYS A 2 26.71 84.82 10.14
CA LYS A 2 26.24 83.64 10.87
C LYS A 2 26.94 82.45 10.25
N TYR A 3 27.97 81.93 10.92
CA TYR A 3 28.41 80.53 10.68
C TYR A 3 29.77 80.26 11.39
N PRO A 4 29.81 80.12 12.75
CA PRO A 4 30.78 79.19 13.27
C PRO A 4 30.22 78.19 14.33
N VAL A 5 28.91 78.17 14.60
CA VAL A 5 28.39 77.34 15.68
C VAL A 5 28.02 75.91 15.23
N PHE A 6 27.87 75.68 13.95
CA PHE A 6 27.46 74.34 13.40
C PHE A 6 28.58 73.30 13.27
N ILE A 7 29.85 73.74 13.23
CA ILE A 7 30.97 72.82 13.03
C ILE A 7 31.44 72.19 14.34
N VAL A 8 31.24 72.81 15.50
CA VAL A 8 31.67 72.27 16.79
C VAL A 8 30.71 71.22 17.33
N VAL A 9 29.43 71.29 16.97
CA VAL A 9 28.43 70.27 17.40
C VAL A 9 28.53 69.00 16.56
N LEU A 10 29.00 69.10 15.30
CA LEU A 10 29.21 67.94 14.42
C LEU A 10 30.47 67.14 14.79
N LEU A 11 31.50 67.75 15.37
CA LEU A 11 32.71 67.06 15.81
C LEU A 11 32.56 66.35 17.18
N MET A 12 31.66 66.80 18.02
CA MET A 12 31.37 66.09 19.29
C MET A 12 30.40 64.92 19.11
N SER A 13 29.59 64.89 18.06
CA SER A 13 28.74 63.74 17.74
C SER A 13 29.51 62.59 17.03
N LEU A 14 30.72 62.85 16.53
CA LEU A 14 31.56 61.82 15.89
C LEU A 14 32.52 61.10 16.85
N LEU A 15 32.67 61.58 18.09
CA LEU A 15 33.50 60.94 19.10
C LEU A 15 32.71 60.09 20.12
N GLY A 16 31.38 60.10 20.03
CA GLY A 16 30.51 59.32 20.91
C GLY A 16 30.03 57.95 20.35
N PHE A 17 30.35 57.61 19.13
CA PHE A 17 29.93 56.38 18.50
C PHE A 17 31.04 55.36 18.26
N GLY A 18 32.16 55.50 18.94
CA GLY A 18 33.31 54.59 18.82
C GLY A 18 33.35 53.43 19.83
N ALA A 19 32.23 53.09 20.45
CA ALA A 19 32.22 52.02 21.46
C ALA A 19 31.00 51.07 21.36
N CYS A 20 30.44 50.91 20.17
CA CYS A 20 29.45 49.83 19.91
C CYS A 20 29.68 49.24 18.52
N GLY A 21 30.86 48.74 18.30
CA GLY A 21 31.23 48.04 17.08
C GLY A 21 31.68 46.64 17.40
N SER A 22 30.84 45.86 18.07
CA SER A 22 31.13 44.42 18.28
C SER A 22 29.92 43.53 18.07
N SER A 23 28.93 43.99 17.28
CA SER A 23 27.74 43.17 17.04
C SER A 23 27.58 42.68 15.60
N ILE A 24 28.59 42.89 14.72
CA ILE A 24 28.54 42.39 13.32
C ILE A 24 29.47 41.19 13.14
N GLU A 25 30.40 40.91 14.05
CA GLU A 25 31.22 39.69 14.02
C GLU A 25 30.60 38.48 14.74
N GLU A 26 29.44 38.62 15.37
CA GLU A 26 28.84 37.51 16.12
C GLU A 26 28.12 36.47 15.25
N ASP A 27 27.82 36.74 13.98
CA ASP A 27 27.12 35.77 13.11
C ASP A 27 28.05 34.87 12.29
N GLU A 28 29.34 35.19 12.15
CA GLU A 28 30.33 34.29 11.52
C GLU A 28 31.09 33.39 12.50
N ALA A 29 31.00 33.65 13.81
CA ALA A 29 31.88 33.03 14.80
C ALA A 29 31.29 31.78 15.47
N ARG A 30 30.16 31.24 15.06
CA ARG A 30 29.59 30.06 15.74
C ARG A 30 29.42 28.85 14.82
N LYS A 31 30.48 28.45 14.16
CA LYS A 31 30.66 27.02 13.93
C LYS A 31 31.22 26.45 15.24
N PRO A 32 30.52 25.56 15.94
CA PRO A 32 31.04 25.00 17.17
C PRO A 32 32.36 24.30 16.84
N VAL A 33 33.40 24.64 17.59
CA VAL A 33 34.65 23.86 17.55
C VAL A 33 34.35 22.54 18.24
N LEU A 34 33.82 21.58 17.46
CA LEU A 34 33.41 20.26 17.93
C LEU A 34 34.57 19.34 18.31
N ALA A 35 35.81 19.85 18.17
CA ALA A 35 37.02 19.14 18.64
C ALA A 35 36.95 18.73 20.12
N ASP A 36 36.23 19.49 20.94
CA ASP A 36 36.10 19.23 22.38
C ASP A 36 34.79 18.52 22.77
N GLY A 37 33.94 18.15 21.79
CA GLY A 37 32.61 17.63 22.03
C GLY A 37 31.59 18.74 22.33
N GLY A 38 30.35 18.37 22.56
CA GLY A 38 29.25 19.32 22.82
C GLY A 38 27.92 18.65 23.09
N TYR A 39 26.88 19.45 23.03
CA TYR A 39 25.50 19.02 23.29
C TYR A 39 24.59 19.42 22.13
N LEU A 40 23.89 18.46 21.57
CA LEU A 40 22.87 18.66 20.53
C LEU A 40 21.49 18.51 21.17
N LYS A 41 20.62 19.51 21.00
CA LYS A 41 19.22 19.42 21.44
C LYS A 41 18.32 19.18 20.23
N LEU A 42 17.51 18.13 20.29
CA LEU A 42 16.56 17.74 19.26
C LEU A 42 15.13 17.82 19.77
N ALA A 43 14.25 18.28 18.91
CA ALA A 43 12.80 18.18 19.03
C ALA A 43 12.30 17.19 17.96
N ILE A 44 12.05 15.95 18.37
CA ILE A 44 11.63 14.88 17.46
C ILE A 44 10.10 14.87 17.41
N HIS A 45 9.56 15.20 16.25
CA HIS A 45 8.11 15.24 16.01
C HIS A 45 7.64 13.90 15.46
N LEU A 46 6.84 13.20 16.28
CA LEU A 46 6.22 11.94 15.90
C LEU A 46 5.20 12.15 14.76
N PRO A 47 4.86 11.09 14.01
CA PRO A 47 3.86 11.18 12.95
C PRO A 47 2.51 11.57 13.56
N MET A 48 2.22 12.85 13.55
CA MET A 48 0.91 13.38 13.86
C MET A 48 0.11 13.48 12.59
N GLY A 49 -1.16 13.16 12.64
CA GLY A 49 -2.03 13.20 11.46
C GLY A 49 -2.37 14.60 10.99
N MET A 50 -1.41 15.44 10.77
CA MET A 50 -1.57 16.62 9.92
C MET A 50 -1.28 16.22 8.47
N GLY A 51 -1.99 15.23 7.98
CA GLY A 51 -2.04 14.90 6.58
C GLY A 51 -3.14 15.70 5.95
N MET A 52 -2.88 16.93 5.54
CA MET A 52 -3.74 17.46 4.51
C MET A 52 -3.28 16.83 3.19
N ARG A 53 -3.66 15.58 3.00
CA ARG A 53 -3.92 15.11 1.65
C ARG A 53 -5.06 15.95 1.12
N ALA A 54 -4.96 16.38 -0.10
CA ALA A 54 -6.13 16.75 -0.88
C ALA A 54 -6.93 15.49 -1.21
N THR A 55 -7.34 14.72 -0.21
CA THR A 55 -8.26 13.61 -0.33
C THR A 55 -9.59 14.05 0.27
N GLN A 56 -10.64 13.66 -0.39
CA GLN A 56 -12.01 13.99 -0.04
C GLN A 56 -12.47 13.39 1.31
N ASP A 57 -11.60 12.63 1.96
CA ASP A 57 -11.90 11.94 3.23
C ASP A 57 -10.89 12.37 4.30
N ASP A 58 -11.25 13.42 5.04
CA ASP A 58 -10.53 13.92 6.21
C ASP A 58 -10.73 13.03 7.45
N SER A 59 -11.08 11.75 7.26
CA SER A 59 -11.26 10.84 8.37
C SER A 59 -9.94 10.58 9.07
N VAL A 60 -9.86 11.09 10.28
CA VAL A 60 -8.75 10.85 11.21
C VAL A 60 -9.07 9.63 12.02
N SER A 61 -8.17 8.68 12.09
CA SER A 61 -8.35 7.48 12.88
C SER A 61 -7.22 7.31 13.90
N ASP A 62 -7.60 7.02 15.14
CA ASP A 62 -6.66 6.78 16.21
C ASP A 62 -5.97 5.43 15.99
N GLY A 63 -4.65 5.42 16.07
CA GLY A 63 -3.87 4.19 16.11
C GLY A 63 -3.98 3.49 17.48
N ASP A 64 -3.59 2.23 17.55
CA ASP A 64 -3.33 1.53 18.81
C ASP A 64 -2.14 2.21 19.51
N SER A 65 -2.14 2.20 20.85
CA SER A 65 -1.02 2.73 21.66
C SER A 65 0.35 2.19 21.24
N LYS A 66 0.42 0.93 20.79
CA LYS A 66 1.62 0.31 20.25
C LYS A 66 2.18 1.03 19.01
N GLU A 67 1.34 1.71 18.25
CA GLU A 67 1.71 2.32 16.98
C GLU A 67 2.42 3.68 17.15
N TYR A 68 2.40 4.26 18.35
CA TYR A 68 3.05 5.55 18.64
C TYR A 68 3.93 5.55 19.89
N THR A 69 4.01 4.43 20.60
CA THR A 69 4.94 4.30 21.72
C THR A 69 6.37 4.28 21.23
N VAL A 70 7.24 5.01 21.89
CA VAL A 70 8.68 5.07 21.62
C VAL A 70 9.43 4.55 22.83
N TYR A 71 10.28 3.56 22.63
CA TYR A 71 11.08 2.92 23.67
C TYR A 71 12.54 3.35 23.61
N ASN A 72 13.08 3.46 22.41
CA ASN A 72 14.45 3.87 22.20
C ASN A 72 14.58 4.79 20.98
N ALA A 73 15.69 5.51 20.92
CA ALA A 73 16.07 6.30 19.76
C ALA A 73 17.55 6.13 19.48
N LYS A 74 17.90 6.03 18.20
CA LYS A 74 19.26 6.14 17.70
C LYS A 74 19.35 7.45 16.94
N VAL A 75 20.43 8.19 17.20
CA VAL A 75 20.73 9.46 16.53
C VAL A 75 22.06 9.28 15.80
N LEU A 76 22.02 9.35 14.49
CA LEU A 76 23.18 9.21 13.62
C LEU A 76 23.52 10.57 13.02
N LEU A 77 24.76 10.98 13.14
CA LEU A 77 25.27 12.26 12.65
C LEU A 77 26.08 12.05 11.36
N TYR A 78 25.85 12.93 10.41
CA TYR A 78 26.52 12.98 9.13
C TYR A 78 27.18 14.34 8.95
N ASN A 79 28.35 14.38 8.36
CA ASN A 79 29.10 15.61 8.10
C ASN A 79 29.37 15.82 6.63
N GLY A 80 29.20 17.04 6.15
CA GLY A 80 29.52 17.41 4.78
C GLY A 80 29.00 18.81 4.41
N THR A 81 29.47 19.31 3.29
CA THR A 81 29.03 20.62 2.78
C THR A 81 27.60 20.60 2.23
N GLU A 82 27.15 19.44 1.76
CA GLU A 82 25.82 19.20 1.20
C GLU A 82 25.19 17.98 1.87
N GLU A 83 23.89 18.04 2.15
CA GLU A 83 23.14 16.96 2.79
C GLU A 83 23.37 15.59 2.14
N ARG A 84 23.21 15.49 0.83
CA ARG A 84 23.25 14.22 0.11
C ARG A 84 24.63 13.59 0.02
N LYS A 85 25.68 14.41 0.14
CA LYS A 85 27.10 13.99 0.14
C LYS A 85 27.67 13.89 1.54
N ALA A 86 26.91 14.26 2.55
CA ALA A 86 27.36 14.15 3.93
C ALA A 86 27.64 12.70 4.28
N ILE A 87 28.77 12.45 4.93
CA ILE A 87 29.25 11.11 5.28
C ILE A 87 28.94 10.84 6.75
N PHE A 88 28.53 9.62 7.06
CA PHE A 88 28.31 9.17 8.43
C PHE A 88 29.55 9.47 9.30
N ASN A 89 29.30 10.06 10.45
CA ASN A 89 30.32 10.44 11.41
C ASN A 89 30.22 9.63 12.72
N SER A 90 29.07 9.68 13.38
CA SER A 90 28.89 9.06 14.70
C SER A 90 27.45 8.71 14.98
N ALA A 91 27.23 7.79 15.93
CA ALA A 91 25.91 7.36 16.35
C ALA A 91 25.79 7.36 17.89
N TYR A 92 24.60 7.66 18.38
CA TYR A 92 24.26 7.73 19.81
C TYR A 92 22.94 7.03 20.08
N GLU A 93 22.85 6.38 21.23
CA GLU A 93 21.65 5.67 21.67
C GLU A 93 21.02 6.33 22.89
N PHE A 94 19.71 6.32 22.94
CA PHE A 94 18.92 6.80 24.05
C PHE A 94 17.85 5.77 24.40
N ASP A 95 17.96 5.25 25.62
CA ASP A 95 16.94 4.39 26.22
C ASP A 95 16.03 5.21 27.14
N ASN A 96 14.85 4.67 27.43
CA ASN A 96 13.87 5.28 28.36
C ASN A 96 13.45 6.70 27.98
N ILE A 97 13.13 6.91 26.73
CA ILE A 97 12.65 8.20 26.24
C ILE A 97 11.27 8.46 26.85
N GLN A 98 11.19 9.51 27.69
CA GLN A 98 9.92 10.01 28.18
C GLN A 98 9.32 10.94 27.12
N LEU A 99 8.13 10.60 26.67
CA LEU A 99 7.29 11.53 25.94
C LEU A 99 6.99 12.71 26.89
N ASN A 100 7.51 13.88 26.59
CA ASN A 100 7.14 15.09 27.32
C ASN A 100 5.68 15.40 26.98
N ALA A 101 4.77 14.97 27.85
CA ALA A 101 3.44 15.52 27.90
C ALA A 101 3.59 16.98 28.29
N VAL A 102 3.51 17.90 27.34
CA VAL A 102 3.43 19.30 27.60
C VAL A 102 2.07 19.55 28.25
N ASN A 103 2.09 20.13 29.44
CA ASN A 103 0.92 20.44 30.24
C ASN A 103 -0.21 21.08 29.39
N GLY A 104 -1.28 20.37 29.26
CA GLY A 104 -2.64 20.90 29.34
C GLY A 104 -3.34 21.29 28.05
N THR A 105 -2.76 21.52 26.85
CA THR A 105 -3.56 21.88 25.66
C THR A 105 -2.93 21.61 24.29
N ASP A 106 -1.66 21.27 24.22
CA ASP A 106 -0.97 21.05 22.94
C ASP A 106 -0.16 19.75 23.00
N THR A 107 -0.83 18.65 22.77
CA THR A 107 -0.23 17.33 22.66
C THR A 107 0.46 17.17 21.31
N LYS A 108 1.58 17.83 21.15
CA LYS A 108 2.31 17.87 19.89
C LYS A 108 3.13 16.62 19.59
N GLY A 109 2.89 15.47 20.21
CA GLY A 109 3.61 14.23 19.90
C GLY A 109 5.12 14.45 19.70
N GLN A 110 5.74 15.25 20.56
CA GLN A 110 7.12 15.67 20.45
C GLN A 110 7.97 15.03 21.54
N ILE A 111 9.12 14.50 21.15
CA ILE A 111 10.16 14.01 22.06
C ILE A 111 11.28 15.04 22.10
N SER A 112 11.68 15.46 23.30
CA SER A 112 12.90 16.25 23.47
C SER A 112 14.06 15.31 23.78
N ALA A 113 15.09 15.33 22.95
CA ALA A 113 16.32 14.57 23.14
C ALA A 113 17.50 15.52 23.28
N LEU A 114 18.37 15.24 24.26
CA LEU A 114 19.61 15.96 24.48
C LEU A 114 20.78 15.01 24.32
N VAL A 115 21.49 15.15 23.21
CA VAL A 115 22.59 14.28 22.80
C VAL A 115 23.90 14.86 23.32
N SER A 116 24.66 14.11 24.12
CA SER A 116 26.05 14.45 24.45
C SER A 116 26.96 13.88 23.38
N VAL A 117 27.59 14.73 22.61
CA VAL A 117 28.51 14.36 21.54
C VAL A 117 29.94 14.37 22.05
N GLY A 118 30.62 13.25 21.95
CA GLY A 118 32.00 13.11 22.45
C GLY A 118 33.05 13.86 21.62
N LYS A 119 34.24 13.94 22.15
CA LYS A 119 35.40 14.65 21.56
C LYS A 119 35.89 14.13 20.22
N ASN A 120 35.45 12.96 19.78
CA ASN A 120 35.96 12.29 18.58
C ASN A 120 35.19 12.65 17.31
N MET A 121 34.31 13.65 17.36
CA MET A 121 33.61 14.10 16.18
C MET A 121 34.54 14.90 15.28
N SER A 122 35.06 14.24 14.24
CA SER A 122 35.90 14.90 13.23
C SER A 122 35.02 15.72 12.29
N THR A 123 35.11 17.04 12.36
CA THR A 123 34.47 17.94 11.40
C THR A 123 35.53 18.82 10.74
N LYS A 124 35.40 19.01 9.43
CA LYS A 124 36.10 20.10 8.75
C LYS A 124 35.37 21.41 9.05
N ILE A 125 36.12 22.51 9.08
CA ILE A 125 35.59 23.83 9.45
C ILE A 125 34.37 24.25 8.61
N ASP A 126 34.27 23.76 7.36
CA ASP A 126 33.19 24.13 6.44
C ASP A 126 32.03 23.11 6.38
N ASP A 127 32.15 21.99 7.09
CA ASP A 127 31.12 20.95 7.07
C ASP A 127 29.90 21.35 7.90
N ASN A 128 28.73 21.08 7.35
CA ASN A 128 27.49 21.06 8.10
C ASN A 128 27.28 19.71 8.78
N ILE A 129 26.47 19.71 9.83
CA ILE A 129 26.09 18.49 10.55
C ILE A 129 24.62 18.23 10.26
N TYR A 130 24.36 17.01 9.80
CA TYR A 130 23.02 16.53 9.48
C TYR A 130 22.67 15.37 10.40
N VAL A 131 21.39 15.20 10.69
CA VAL A 131 20.92 14.18 11.63
C VAL A 131 19.92 13.20 11.00
N LEU A 132 20.16 11.92 11.26
CA LEU A 132 19.20 10.84 11.05
C LEU A 132 18.76 10.32 12.41
N VAL A 133 17.45 10.31 12.65
CA VAL A 133 16.81 9.77 13.85
C VAL A 133 16.09 8.48 13.48
N ILE A 134 16.33 7.44 14.24
CA ILE A 134 15.66 6.14 14.12
C ILE A 134 15.06 5.81 15.47
N LEU A 135 13.74 5.60 15.51
CA LEU A 135 13.00 5.25 16.71
C LEU A 135 12.51 3.81 16.63
N ASN A 136 12.56 3.10 17.74
CA ASN A 136 12.08 1.72 17.85
C ASN A 136 12.76 0.77 16.85
N ASP A 137 14.08 0.76 16.87
CA ASP A 137 14.89 -0.10 15.97
C ASP A 137 14.85 -1.59 16.36
N HIS A 138 14.17 -1.96 17.43
CA HIS A 138 14.05 -3.34 17.95
C HIS A 138 15.40 -4.05 18.12
N ASN A 139 16.42 -3.30 18.55
CA ASN A 139 17.80 -3.77 18.68
C ASN A 139 18.44 -4.27 17.37
N SER A 140 17.90 -3.87 16.22
CA SER A 140 18.49 -4.16 14.92
C SER A 140 19.73 -3.31 14.64
N ILE A 141 19.86 -2.16 15.29
CA ILE A 141 21.02 -1.26 15.14
C ILE A 141 21.96 -1.42 16.32
N LYS A 142 23.22 -1.77 16.02
CA LYS A 142 24.30 -1.82 17.00
C LYS A 142 25.24 -0.65 16.78
N ILE A 143 25.54 0.07 17.84
CA ILE A 143 26.48 1.19 17.85
C ILE A 143 27.78 0.70 18.48
N ALA A 144 28.91 0.99 17.84
CA ALA A 144 30.23 0.68 18.38
C ALA A 144 30.52 1.50 19.65
N THR A 145 31.35 0.98 20.54
CA THR A 145 31.68 1.62 21.83
C THR A 145 32.34 2.99 21.70
N ASP A 146 33.01 3.26 20.58
CA ASP A 146 33.59 4.55 20.24
C ASP A 146 32.61 5.52 19.56
N ASN A 147 31.37 5.09 19.32
CA ASN A 147 30.33 5.82 18.58
C ASN A 147 30.69 6.14 17.12
N GLN A 148 31.80 5.65 16.57
CA GLN A 148 32.26 5.96 15.21
C GLN A 148 31.77 4.95 14.16
N ASN A 149 31.00 3.98 14.55
CA ASN A 149 30.35 3.06 13.64
C ASN A 149 28.98 2.63 14.17
N ALA A 150 28.09 2.35 13.26
CA ALA A 150 26.82 1.70 13.55
C ALA A 150 26.53 0.67 12.45
N THR A 151 25.85 -0.40 12.80
CA THR A 151 25.43 -1.44 11.87
C THR A 151 23.96 -1.76 12.05
N ILE A 152 23.28 -2.07 10.95
CA ILE A 152 21.94 -2.68 11.01
C ILE A 152 22.05 -4.15 10.68
N THR A 153 21.53 -4.99 11.57
CA THR A 153 21.41 -6.43 11.36
C THR A 153 19.94 -6.79 11.28
N ILE A 154 19.49 -7.22 10.10
CA ILE A 154 18.14 -7.73 9.88
C ILE A 154 18.22 -9.22 9.60
N PRO A 155 17.41 -10.07 10.27
CA PRO A 155 17.46 -11.51 10.07
C PRO A 155 17.34 -11.90 8.59
N GLY A 156 18.29 -12.73 8.12
CA GLY A 156 18.32 -13.21 6.73
C GLY A 156 18.93 -12.25 5.71
N GLN A 157 19.51 -11.12 6.16
CA GLN A 157 20.14 -10.13 5.28
C GLN A 157 21.59 -9.87 5.64
N PRO A 158 22.40 -9.42 4.68
CA PRO A 158 23.74 -8.91 4.96
C PRO A 158 23.68 -7.73 5.93
N GLU A 159 24.64 -7.65 6.83
CA GLU A 159 24.79 -6.52 7.73
C GLU A 159 25.04 -5.23 6.92
N PHE A 160 24.28 -4.18 7.19
CA PHE A 160 24.52 -2.87 6.62
C PHE A 160 25.36 -2.03 7.58
N VAL A 161 26.49 -1.52 7.11
CA VAL A 161 27.44 -0.73 7.89
C VAL A 161 27.31 0.74 7.52
N PHE A 162 27.00 1.60 8.50
CA PHE A 162 26.85 3.05 8.26
C PHE A 162 28.17 3.78 8.01
N LYS A 163 29.28 3.29 8.58
CA LYS A 163 30.57 3.94 8.41
C LYS A 163 30.96 4.09 6.94
N GLY A 164 31.22 5.33 6.54
CA GLY A 164 31.57 5.67 5.17
C GLY A 164 30.36 5.84 4.22
N THR A 165 29.13 5.69 4.70
CA THR A 165 27.94 5.88 3.88
C THR A 165 27.50 7.34 3.85
N THR A 166 26.82 7.69 2.76
CA THR A 166 26.19 9.00 2.54
C THR A 166 24.67 8.88 2.59
N LEU A 167 23.95 10.01 2.56
CA LEU A 167 22.51 9.98 2.37
C LEU A 167 22.11 9.31 1.04
N ALA A 168 22.92 9.51 -0.01
CA ALA A 168 22.68 8.84 -1.30
C ALA A 168 22.69 7.31 -1.15
N ASP A 169 23.62 6.77 -0.37
CA ASP A 169 23.68 5.33 -0.09
C ASP A 169 22.45 4.86 0.70
N LEU A 170 21.94 5.66 1.64
CA LEU A 170 20.74 5.32 2.41
C LEU A 170 19.47 5.32 1.53
N GLU A 171 19.39 6.19 0.53
CA GLU A 171 18.28 6.24 -0.41
C GLU A 171 18.29 5.07 -1.39
N GLU A 172 19.44 4.49 -1.67
CA GLU A 172 19.62 3.40 -2.65
C GLU A 172 19.73 2.02 -1.99
N ASN A 173 20.18 1.97 -0.74
CA ASN A 173 20.27 0.73 0.02
C ASN A 173 18.97 0.50 0.79
N TYR A 174 18.53 -0.74 0.82
CA TYR A 174 17.30 -1.16 1.45
C TYR A 174 17.54 -2.18 2.55
N CYS A 175 16.77 -2.07 3.60
CA CYS A 175 16.65 -3.12 4.59
C CYS A 175 15.67 -4.16 4.06
N THR A 176 16.07 -5.41 4.06
CA THR A 176 15.18 -6.54 3.84
C THR A 176 14.90 -7.17 5.19
N GLY A 177 13.69 -7.65 5.39
CA GLY A 177 13.31 -8.30 6.64
C GLY A 177 11.83 -8.63 6.64
N THR A 178 11.38 -9.37 7.62
CA THR A 178 9.96 -9.59 7.83
C THR A 178 9.35 -8.35 8.49
N VAL A 179 8.11 -8.06 8.16
CA VAL A 179 7.34 -7.00 8.81
C VAL A 179 7.31 -7.21 10.33
N ASP A 180 7.23 -8.46 10.78
CA ASP A 180 7.25 -8.82 12.21
C ASP A 180 8.53 -8.38 12.93
N GLY A 181 9.68 -8.43 12.26
CA GLY A 181 10.96 -7.93 12.80
C GLY A 181 11.02 -6.40 12.96
N VAL A 182 10.09 -5.68 12.33
CA VAL A 182 10.00 -4.20 12.36
C VAL A 182 8.87 -3.72 13.28
N ILE A 183 7.91 -4.58 13.60
CA ILE A 183 6.80 -4.29 14.52
C ILE A 183 7.20 -4.60 15.97
N GLY A 184 7.94 -5.68 16.20
CA GLY A 184 8.39 -6.09 17.54
C GLY A 184 7.30 -6.10 18.62
N ASN A 185 7.70 -6.35 19.86
CA ASN A 185 6.78 -6.33 21.00
C ASN A 185 6.44 -4.92 21.51
N GLY A 186 6.92 -3.87 20.82
CA GLY A 186 6.69 -2.52 21.26
C GLY A 186 7.07 -1.46 20.23
N GLY A 187 6.11 -0.66 19.84
CA GLY A 187 6.29 0.46 18.93
C GLY A 187 6.64 0.09 17.50
N LEU A 188 6.35 0.97 16.58
CA LEU A 188 6.70 0.81 15.18
C LEU A 188 8.03 1.51 14.89
N LEU A 189 8.84 0.91 14.01
CA LEU A 189 10.04 1.57 13.50
C LEU A 189 9.65 2.90 12.82
N MET A 190 10.29 3.99 13.23
CA MET A 190 10.12 5.32 12.63
C MET A 190 11.48 5.91 12.27
N ILE A 191 11.49 6.70 11.21
CA ILE A 191 12.70 7.33 10.68
C ILE A 191 12.39 8.73 10.15
N ASN A 192 13.39 9.54 9.84
CA ASN A 192 13.19 10.86 9.27
C ASN A 192 12.20 10.83 8.12
N ALA A 193 11.23 11.74 8.17
CA ALA A 193 10.29 11.98 7.10
C ALA A 193 10.88 12.99 6.10
N PRO A 194 10.81 12.74 4.80
CA PRO A 194 11.26 13.71 3.81
C PRO A 194 10.35 14.95 3.80
N LEU A 195 10.98 16.11 3.76
CA LEU A 195 10.34 17.41 3.74
C LEU A 195 10.73 18.19 2.49
N SER A 196 9.95 19.21 2.19
CA SER A 196 10.21 20.19 1.12
C SER A 196 10.16 21.60 1.66
N THR A 197 11.01 22.49 1.18
CA THR A 197 10.95 23.94 1.45
C THR A 197 9.92 24.65 0.58
N SER A 198 9.28 23.94 -0.35
CA SER A 198 8.23 24.47 -1.23
C SER A 198 6.98 23.61 -1.11
N PRO A 199 5.77 24.21 -1.08
CA PRO A 199 4.53 23.44 -1.13
C PRO A 199 4.40 22.75 -2.49
N GLY A 200 3.58 21.71 -2.56
CA GLY A 200 3.13 21.19 -3.85
C GLY A 200 2.38 22.28 -4.61
N GLY A 201 2.41 22.22 -5.94
CA GLY A 201 1.78 23.20 -6.81
C GLY A 201 2.55 23.40 -8.10
N SER A 202 2.22 24.46 -8.86
CA SER A 202 2.90 24.83 -10.09
C SER A 202 4.41 25.11 -9.92
N SER A 203 4.83 25.29 -8.68
CA SER A 203 6.24 25.45 -8.28
C SER A 203 6.81 24.19 -7.64
N MET A 204 6.32 23.00 -8.02
CA MET A 204 6.85 21.72 -7.53
C MET A 204 8.39 21.75 -7.47
N PRO A 205 8.99 21.18 -6.42
CA PRO A 205 10.44 21.19 -6.27
C PRO A 205 11.11 20.36 -7.37
N ASN A 206 11.26 20.97 -8.54
CA ASN A 206 11.91 20.37 -9.69
C ASN A 206 13.41 20.16 -9.48
N LYS A 207 13.95 20.67 -8.37
CA LYS A 207 15.38 20.65 -8.09
C LYS A 207 15.63 20.02 -6.73
N ASN A 208 16.68 19.25 -6.64
CA ASN A 208 17.11 18.54 -5.44
C ASN A 208 17.30 19.45 -4.20
N ASN A 209 17.44 20.76 -4.41
CA ASN A 209 17.77 21.72 -3.35
C ASN A 209 16.60 22.12 -2.43
N SER A 210 15.36 21.75 -2.77
CA SER A 210 14.19 22.04 -1.93
C SER A 210 13.75 20.88 -1.03
N ARG A 211 14.45 19.75 -1.11
CA ARG A 211 14.10 18.53 -0.38
C ARG A 211 15.07 18.30 0.76
N ILE A 212 14.54 17.98 1.92
CA ILE A 212 15.31 17.75 3.15
C ILE A 212 14.88 16.39 3.72
N ILE A 213 15.85 15.50 3.90
CA ILE A 213 15.67 14.20 4.57
C ILE A 213 16.43 14.21 5.89
N LEU A 214 17.69 14.69 5.86
CA LEU A 214 18.52 14.88 7.04
C LEU A 214 18.55 16.38 7.39
N PRO A 215 17.83 16.83 8.43
CA PRO A 215 17.89 18.23 8.86
C PRO A 215 19.32 18.66 9.19
N ASN A 216 19.67 19.89 8.79
CA ASN A 216 20.92 20.51 9.20
C ASN A 216 20.78 21.01 10.65
N VAL A 217 21.60 20.49 11.52
CA VAL A 217 21.58 20.77 12.97
C VAL A 217 22.81 21.53 13.45
N THR A 218 23.62 22.05 12.56
CA THR A 218 24.89 22.72 12.86
C THR A 218 24.70 23.86 13.87
N LYS A 219 23.63 24.65 13.73
CA LYS A 219 23.32 25.76 14.63
C LYS A 219 22.78 25.35 16.01
N ASN A 220 22.46 24.08 16.19
CA ASN A 220 21.85 23.54 17.41
C ASN A 220 22.85 22.76 18.27
N PHE A 221 24.15 22.88 17.98
CA PHE A 221 25.23 22.40 18.81
C PHE A 221 25.67 23.48 19.80
N TYR A 222 25.85 23.08 21.05
CA TYR A 222 26.20 23.97 22.15
C TYR A 222 27.38 23.39 22.92
N SER A 223 28.33 24.24 23.33
CA SER A 223 29.51 23.79 24.05
C SER A 223 29.20 23.33 25.48
N THR A 224 28.09 23.80 26.07
CA THR A 224 27.71 23.43 27.42
C THR A 224 26.27 22.90 27.50
N LEU A 225 26.03 22.05 28.49
CA LEU A 225 24.70 21.51 28.78
C LEU A 225 23.67 22.63 29.10
N SER A 226 24.12 23.67 29.80
CA SER A 226 23.27 24.80 30.15
C SER A 226 22.79 25.56 28.90
N GLN A 227 23.71 25.83 27.97
CA GLN A 227 23.35 26.45 26.69
C GLN A 227 22.38 25.59 25.89
N ALA A 228 22.63 24.28 25.80
CA ALA A 228 21.73 23.38 25.08
C ALA A 228 20.33 23.33 25.70
N LYS A 229 20.21 23.41 27.04
CA LYS A 229 18.92 23.44 27.71
C LYS A 229 18.13 24.73 27.46
N SER A 230 18.78 25.88 27.42
CA SER A 230 18.15 27.21 27.30
C SER A 230 17.89 27.66 25.87
N ASN A 231 18.58 27.07 24.89
CA ASN A 231 18.48 27.46 23.48
C ASN A 231 17.49 26.55 22.69
N PRO A 232 17.08 26.96 21.47
CA PRO A 232 16.18 26.21 20.62
C PRO A 232 16.70 24.81 20.26
N ALA A 233 15.79 23.86 20.13
CA ALA A 233 16.09 22.52 19.59
C ALA A 233 16.04 22.52 18.07
N ALA A 234 16.77 21.59 17.45
CA ALA A 234 16.59 21.29 16.03
C ALA A 234 15.34 20.41 15.86
N ASP A 235 14.49 20.78 14.92
CA ASP A 235 13.28 20.01 14.61
C ASP A 235 13.61 18.84 13.69
N VAL A 236 13.20 17.64 14.08
CA VAL A 236 13.30 16.42 13.28
C VAL A 236 11.91 15.79 13.17
N PHE A 237 11.40 15.69 11.97
CA PHE A 237 10.11 15.04 11.72
C PHE A 237 10.34 13.60 11.34
N VAL A 238 9.64 12.67 11.97
CA VAL A 238 9.75 11.25 11.67
C VAL A 238 8.45 10.68 11.08
N GLU A 239 8.56 9.54 10.42
CA GLU A 239 7.44 8.78 9.88
C GLU A 239 7.60 7.28 10.17
N ARG A 240 6.48 6.56 10.25
CA ARG A 240 6.50 5.09 10.38
C ARG A 240 6.98 4.47 9.08
N CYS A 241 7.83 3.45 9.18
CA CYS A 241 8.43 2.79 8.00
C CYS A 241 7.49 1.80 7.29
N MET A 242 6.27 1.65 7.74
CA MET A 242 5.29 0.72 7.19
C MET A 242 3.91 1.36 7.01
N ALA A 243 3.05 0.67 6.28
CA ALA A 243 1.64 0.97 6.14
C ALA A 243 0.80 0.03 7.02
N LYS A 244 -0.33 0.52 7.46
CA LYS A 244 -1.38 -0.21 8.17
C LYS A 244 -2.54 -0.49 7.21
N VAL A 245 -3.03 -1.72 7.21
CA VAL A 245 -4.20 -2.11 6.42
C VAL A 245 -5.22 -2.76 7.35
N THR A 246 -6.48 -2.42 7.19
CA THR A 246 -7.62 -3.03 7.87
C THR A 246 -8.73 -3.30 6.86
N VAL A 247 -9.60 -4.26 7.20
CA VAL A 247 -10.82 -4.52 6.45
C VAL A 247 -12.00 -4.36 7.41
N SER A 248 -12.97 -3.53 7.03
CA SER A 248 -14.18 -3.34 7.83
C SER A 248 -15.02 -4.61 7.80
N LYS A 249 -15.53 -5.00 8.97
CA LYS A 249 -16.45 -6.14 9.07
C LYS A 249 -17.75 -5.81 8.35
N LYS A 250 -18.06 -6.55 7.29
CA LYS A 250 -19.26 -6.31 6.52
C LYS A 250 -19.89 -7.59 5.99
N GLU A 251 -21.19 -7.56 6.00
CA GLU A 251 -22.07 -8.51 5.34
C GLU A 251 -23.17 -7.71 4.62
N GLY A 252 -23.79 -8.29 3.64
CA GLY A 252 -24.82 -7.59 2.87
C GLY A 252 -25.64 -8.54 2.01
N VAL A 253 -26.54 -7.95 1.31
CA VAL A 253 -27.36 -8.60 0.30
C VAL A 253 -26.79 -8.24 -1.07
N VAL A 254 -26.75 -9.18 -1.99
CA VAL A 254 -26.38 -8.89 -3.38
C VAL A 254 -27.43 -7.95 -3.96
N THR A 255 -27.01 -6.76 -4.36
CA THR A 255 -27.89 -5.75 -4.97
C THR A 255 -27.85 -5.87 -6.50
N ASP A 256 -28.85 -5.30 -7.15
CA ASP A 256 -28.92 -5.13 -8.60
C ASP A 256 -28.91 -6.44 -9.41
N ASN A 257 -29.33 -7.56 -8.81
CA ASN A 257 -29.32 -8.89 -9.44
C ASN A 257 -27.93 -9.30 -10.02
N ASN A 258 -26.85 -8.82 -9.43
CA ASN A 258 -25.49 -9.10 -9.91
C ASN A 258 -25.11 -10.58 -9.79
N ILE A 259 -25.58 -11.26 -8.74
CA ILE A 259 -25.49 -12.72 -8.62
C ILE A 259 -26.90 -13.26 -8.44
N VAL A 260 -27.32 -14.17 -9.31
CA VAL A 260 -28.67 -14.76 -9.29
C VAL A 260 -28.53 -16.25 -9.05
N LEU A 261 -29.34 -16.76 -8.13
CA LEU A 261 -29.54 -18.20 -8.04
C LEU A 261 -30.46 -18.62 -9.19
N ALA A 262 -29.99 -19.54 -10.03
CA ALA A 262 -30.72 -20.02 -11.20
C ALA A 262 -32.14 -20.47 -10.81
N GLU A 263 -33.11 -20.14 -11.65
CA GLU A 263 -34.52 -20.53 -11.48
C GLU A 263 -35.17 -20.08 -10.16
N SER A 264 -34.60 -19.07 -9.53
CA SER A 264 -35.07 -18.53 -8.25
C SER A 264 -35.00 -17.01 -8.28
N ASN A 265 -35.97 -16.36 -7.67
CA ASN A 265 -35.96 -14.93 -7.40
C ASN A 265 -35.36 -14.58 -6.04
N ASN A 266 -34.65 -15.55 -5.40
CA ASN A 266 -34.10 -15.34 -4.08
C ASN A 266 -32.84 -14.46 -4.15
N THR A 267 -32.85 -13.42 -3.35
CA THR A 267 -31.69 -12.55 -3.17
C THR A 267 -30.63 -13.26 -2.32
N LEU A 268 -29.45 -13.39 -2.86
CA LEU A 268 -28.33 -14.00 -2.15
C LEU A 268 -27.73 -13.01 -1.15
N LYS A 269 -27.33 -13.55 0.01
CA LYS A 269 -26.54 -12.81 1.00
C LYS A 269 -25.07 -13.07 0.78
N TRP A 270 -24.25 -12.14 1.22
CA TRP A 270 -22.79 -12.34 1.25
C TRP A 270 -22.22 -11.89 2.59
N LYS A 271 -21.11 -12.50 2.97
CA LYS A 271 -20.39 -12.21 4.20
C LYS A 271 -18.89 -12.36 4.00
N VAL A 272 -18.13 -11.36 4.40
CA VAL A 272 -16.67 -11.48 4.49
C VAL A 272 -16.33 -12.36 5.69
N LEU A 273 -15.64 -13.46 5.45
CA LEU A 273 -15.22 -14.40 6.48
C LEU A 273 -13.84 -14.06 7.06
N GLY A 274 -12.99 -13.43 6.25
CA GLY A 274 -11.64 -13.06 6.65
C GLY A 274 -10.81 -12.54 5.48
N TRP A 275 -9.58 -12.13 5.77
CA TRP A 275 -8.70 -11.54 4.77
C TRP A 275 -7.21 -11.71 5.09
N LYS A 276 -6.37 -11.52 4.07
CA LYS A 276 -4.92 -11.48 4.21
C LYS A 276 -4.31 -10.57 3.14
N LEU A 277 -3.19 -9.92 3.48
CA LEU A 277 -2.36 -9.21 2.51
C LEU A 277 -1.65 -10.19 1.57
N ASP A 278 -1.50 -9.78 0.32
CA ASP A 278 -0.80 -10.52 -0.73
C ASP A 278 0.04 -9.55 -1.57
N LEU A 279 1.15 -10.00 -2.14
CA LEU A 279 2.10 -9.18 -2.89
C LEU A 279 2.65 -8.01 -2.05
N THR A 280 3.09 -8.30 -0.84
CA THR A 280 3.76 -7.32 0.00
C THR A 280 5.26 -7.32 -0.25
N ASN A 281 5.88 -6.15 -0.30
CA ASN A 281 7.32 -6.04 -0.51
C ASN A 281 8.11 -6.70 0.62
N LYS A 282 9.15 -7.44 0.26
CA LYS A 282 10.17 -7.96 1.20
C LYS A 282 11.23 -6.95 1.54
N LYS A 283 11.34 -5.89 0.74
CA LYS A 283 12.39 -4.88 0.82
C LYS A 283 11.80 -3.51 1.08
N ASN A 284 12.52 -2.70 1.86
CA ASN A 284 12.16 -1.32 2.14
C ASN A 284 13.44 -0.48 2.19
N TYR A 285 13.39 0.75 1.70
CA TYR A 285 14.51 1.67 1.85
C TYR A 285 14.64 2.14 3.30
N VAL A 286 15.87 2.38 3.74
CA VAL A 286 16.17 2.92 5.08
C VAL A 286 15.44 4.25 5.23
N VAL A 287 15.70 5.19 4.33
CA VAL A 287 14.95 6.44 4.20
C VAL A 287 14.10 6.40 2.94
N ARG A 288 13.02 7.16 2.90
CA ARG A 288 12.16 7.19 1.71
C ARG A 288 12.93 7.72 0.50
N ASN A 289 12.99 6.95 -0.57
CA ASN A 289 13.61 7.38 -1.82
C ASN A 289 12.66 8.32 -2.57
N ILE A 290 13.03 9.59 -2.65
CA ILE A 290 12.26 10.66 -3.33
C ILE A 290 12.99 11.20 -4.56
N GLN A 291 14.07 10.54 -5.02
CA GLN A 291 14.92 11.00 -6.11
C GLN A 291 14.42 10.53 -7.47
N ASN A 292 14.60 11.38 -8.47
CA ASN A 292 14.42 11.03 -9.89
C ASN A 292 13.09 10.34 -10.22
N ILE A 293 11.99 10.82 -9.63
CA ILE A 293 10.64 10.39 -9.99
C ILE A 293 10.26 11.17 -11.25
N LYS A 294 10.37 10.51 -12.40
CA LYS A 294 10.16 11.13 -13.70
C LYS A 294 8.78 11.75 -13.84
N GLU A 295 7.76 11.00 -13.50
CA GLU A 295 6.35 11.44 -13.59
C GLU A 295 6.07 12.64 -12.67
N TRP A 296 6.77 12.72 -11.55
CA TRP A 296 6.66 13.86 -10.64
C TRP A 296 7.27 15.13 -11.24
N ILE A 297 8.39 15.01 -11.95
CA ILE A 297 9.04 16.12 -12.65
C ILE A 297 8.14 16.62 -13.79
N GLU A 298 7.47 15.72 -14.49
CA GLU A 298 6.58 16.01 -15.62
C GLU A 298 5.29 16.71 -15.19
N LEU A 299 4.78 16.49 -13.97
CA LEU A 299 3.58 17.15 -13.44
C LEU A 299 3.72 18.69 -13.30
N GLY A 300 4.92 19.24 -13.34
CA GLY A 300 5.18 20.67 -13.26
C GLY A 300 4.87 21.45 -14.54
N THR A 301 4.45 20.80 -15.62
CA THR A 301 4.23 21.43 -16.93
C THR A 301 2.74 21.45 -17.30
N ASN A 302 2.05 22.55 -16.90
CA ASN A 302 0.98 23.20 -17.69
C ASN A 302 -0.40 22.55 -17.87
N ASP A 303 -0.83 21.51 -17.17
CA ASP A 303 -2.24 21.12 -17.25
C ASP A 303 -2.96 21.32 -15.90
N PRO A 304 -3.74 22.41 -15.75
CA PRO A 304 -4.49 22.67 -14.51
C PRO A 304 -5.64 21.69 -14.26
N GLN A 305 -6.05 20.89 -15.25
CA GLN A 305 -7.12 19.91 -15.06
C GLN A 305 -6.64 18.58 -14.50
N VAL A 306 -5.33 18.35 -14.54
CA VAL A 306 -4.78 17.02 -14.43
C VAL A 306 -4.17 16.73 -13.08
N SER A 307 -3.77 17.70 -12.29
CA SER A 307 -3.03 17.38 -11.10
C SER A 307 -3.37 18.27 -9.93
N ASN A 308 -3.86 17.67 -8.88
CA ASN A 308 -3.66 18.26 -7.58
C ASN A 308 -2.19 17.97 -7.16
N PRO A 309 -1.28 18.93 -7.34
CA PRO A 309 0.15 18.72 -7.08
C PRO A 309 0.42 18.53 -5.58
N TYR A 310 -0.52 18.91 -4.72
CA TYR A 310 -0.47 18.68 -3.28
C TYR A 310 -0.61 17.19 -2.91
N ARG A 311 -1.01 16.32 -3.84
CA ARG A 311 -1.05 14.88 -3.57
C ARG A 311 0.33 14.28 -3.25
N PHE A 312 1.42 14.88 -3.71
CA PHE A 312 2.79 14.44 -3.46
C PHE A 312 3.48 15.23 -2.35
N VAL A 313 3.20 16.53 -2.25
CA VAL A 313 3.75 17.43 -1.24
C VAL A 313 2.60 18.24 -0.64
N GLY A 314 2.57 18.38 0.67
CA GLY A 314 1.51 19.11 1.37
C GLY A 314 1.43 20.58 0.96
N SER A 315 0.22 21.15 1.07
CA SER A 315 -0.04 22.57 0.87
C SER A 315 0.08 23.38 2.16
N VAL A 316 0.01 22.70 3.33
CA VAL A 316 0.12 23.31 4.65
C VAL A 316 1.48 22.96 5.25
N PRO A 317 2.23 23.93 5.74
CA PRO A 317 3.52 23.67 6.33
C PRO A 317 3.37 22.86 7.63
N VAL A 318 4.28 21.90 7.84
CA VAL A 318 4.41 21.18 9.13
C VAL A 318 5.18 22.02 10.16
N LYS A 319 5.95 23.00 9.69
CA LYS A 319 6.62 24.01 10.49
C LYS A 319 6.43 25.36 9.80
N GLU A 320 5.79 26.29 10.50
CA GLU A 320 5.79 27.70 10.14
C GLU A 320 7.03 28.37 10.75
N VAL A 321 7.63 29.27 10.03
CA VAL A 321 8.89 29.84 10.45
C VAL A 321 8.80 31.37 10.45
N ASN A 322 9.37 31.98 11.50
CA ASN A 322 9.48 33.43 11.62
C ASN A 322 10.55 33.95 10.65
N ASP A 323 10.21 35.00 9.95
CA ASP A 323 10.96 35.94 9.11
C ASP A 323 12.27 35.54 8.39
N LYS A 324 12.98 34.49 8.75
CA LYS A 324 14.29 34.13 8.15
C LYS A 324 14.45 32.68 7.67
N GLU A 325 13.54 31.79 8.04
CA GLU A 325 13.59 30.39 7.60
C GLU A 325 12.44 30.08 6.64
N GLN A 326 12.63 29.10 5.77
CA GLN A 326 11.60 28.65 4.84
C GLN A 326 10.62 27.71 5.57
N PRO A 327 9.31 27.81 5.30
CA PRO A 327 8.36 26.84 5.83
C PRO A 327 8.66 25.45 5.28
N LEU A 328 8.34 24.41 6.07
CA LEU A 328 8.58 23.01 5.71
C LEU A 328 7.27 22.28 5.45
N TYR A 329 7.22 21.55 4.33
CA TYR A 329 6.05 20.80 3.86
C TYR A 329 6.39 19.32 3.78
N ARG A 330 5.45 18.44 4.16
CA ARG A 330 5.68 17.00 4.11
C ARG A 330 5.63 16.48 2.67
N ILE A 331 6.57 15.60 2.32
CA ILE A 331 6.55 14.83 1.08
C ILE A 331 5.84 13.50 1.35
N TYR A 332 4.80 13.19 0.59
CA TYR A 332 3.95 12.01 0.80
C TYR A 332 4.29 10.83 -0.11
N TRP A 333 4.95 11.05 -1.25
CA TRP A 333 5.26 10.02 -2.22
C TRP A 333 6.75 9.69 -2.23
N GLY A 334 7.06 8.44 -2.58
CA GLY A 334 8.43 7.98 -2.78
C GLY A 334 8.46 6.68 -3.56
N LYS A 335 9.63 6.26 -3.98
CA LYS A 335 9.86 4.99 -4.67
C LYS A 335 10.07 3.87 -3.66
N SER A 336 9.43 2.74 -3.89
CA SER A 336 9.81 1.49 -3.26
C SER A 336 10.96 0.82 -4.04
N PRO A 337 11.67 -0.17 -3.48
CA PRO A 337 12.71 -0.90 -4.19
C PRO A 337 12.25 -1.53 -5.51
N ASN A 338 10.96 -1.83 -5.63
CA ASN A 338 10.35 -2.49 -6.78
C ASN A 338 9.65 -1.53 -7.76
N TYR A 339 9.90 -0.23 -7.65
CA TYR A 339 9.17 0.82 -8.35
C TYR A 339 9.11 0.64 -9.87
N ASP A 340 10.26 0.45 -10.53
CA ASP A 340 10.38 0.32 -11.98
C ASP A 340 10.53 -1.14 -12.45
N LYS A 341 10.98 -2.02 -11.57
CA LYS A 341 11.28 -3.42 -11.89
C LYS A 341 10.96 -4.28 -10.69
N SER A 342 10.07 -5.23 -10.85
CA SER A 342 9.77 -6.22 -9.83
C SER A 342 9.92 -7.62 -10.36
N GLN A 343 10.44 -8.50 -9.51
CA GLN A 343 10.49 -9.94 -9.72
C GLN A 343 9.50 -10.60 -8.75
N LYS A 344 9.04 -11.80 -9.09
CA LYS A 344 8.12 -12.55 -8.21
C LYS A 344 8.70 -12.75 -6.81
N GLU A 345 10.02 -12.92 -6.73
CA GLU A 345 10.78 -13.17 -5.52
C GLU A 345 10.88 -11.95 -4.59
N ASP A 346 10.60 -10.76 -5.11
CA ASP A 346 10.61 -9.52 -4.34
C ASP A 346 9.39 -9.36 -3.42
N PHE A 347 8.37 -10.22 -3.59
CA PHE A 347 7.13 -10.16 -2.84
C PHE A 347 6.92 -11.36 -1.94
N ASP A 348 6.40 -11.12 -0.76
CA ASP A 348 5.71 -12.13 0.03
C ASP A 348 4.31 -12.33 -0.56
N THR A 349 3.97 -13.57 -0.82
CA THR A 349 2.71 -13.94 -1.47
C THR A 349 2.01 -15.03 -0.69
N ILE A 350 0.70 -15.03 -0.74
CA ILE A 350 -0.12 -16.13 -0.22
C ILE A 350 0.21 -17.40 -1.01
N ALA A 351 0.59 -18.46 -0.30
CA ALA A 351 0.83 -19.76 -0.90
C ALA A 351 -0.48 -20.41 -1.37
N THR A 352 -0.38 -21.30 -2.37
CA THR A 352 -1.54 -22.05 -2.85
C THR A 352 -2.19 -22.84 -1.70
N ASN A 353 -3.49 -22.68 -1.51
CA ASN A 353 -4.29 -23.28 -0.45
C ASN A 353 -3.90 -22.84 0.97
N GLU A 354 -3.17 -21.77 1.13
CA GLU A 354 -2.89 -21.20 2.44
C GLU A 354 -4.19 -20.76 3.12
N ILE A 355 -4.30 -21.00 4.42
CA ILE A 355 -5.50 -20.67 5.18
C ILE A 355 -5.57 -19.14 5.37
N ILE A 356 -6.64 -18.52 4.86
CA ILE A 356 -6.96 -17.12 5.19
C ILE A 356 -7.52 -17.06 6.62
N PRO A 357 -6.92 -16.26 7.51
CA PRO A 357 -7.44 -16.07 8.86
C PRO A 357 -8.90 -15.64 8.84
N GLN A 358 -9.69 -16.18 9.76
CA GLN A 358 -11.11 -15.84 9.89
C GLN A 358 -11.33 -14.82 11.01
N ASP A 359 -12.45 -14.09 10.93
CA ASP A 359 -12.87 -13.10 11.92
C ASP A 359 -11.79 -12.07 12.29
N ASN A 360 -10.92 -11.75 11.33
CA ASN A 360 -9.82 -10.79 11.48
C ASN A 360 -10.14 -9.41 10.89
N MET A 361 -11.41 -9.04 10.77
CA MET A 361 -11.86 -7.72 10.33
C MET A 361 -12.04 -6.79 11.53
N GLY A 362 -11.83 -5.50 11.27
CA GLY A 362 -11.97 -4.42 12.25
C GLY A 362 -10.70 -3.59 12.35
N ASP A 363 -10.82 -2.39 12.88
CA ASP A 363 -9.72 -1.43 13.04
C ASP A 363 -8.67 -1.92 14.07
N ASP A 364 -9.09 -2.80 14.98
CA ASP A 364 -8.28 -3.44 16.03
C ASP A 364 -7.50 -4.68 15.54
N LYS A 365 -7.72 -5.10 14.29
CA LYS A 365 -7.07 -6.28 13.71
C LYS A 365 -6.30 -5.96 12.42
N PRO A 366 -5.33 -5.03 12.49
CA PRO A 366 -4.57 -4.63 11.33
C PRO A 366 -3.60 -5.70 10.87
N GLN A 367 -3.25 -5.65 9.58
CA GLN A 367 -2.01 -6.20 9.04
C GLN A 367 -1.13 -5.04 8.57
N TYR A 368 0.18 -5.23 8.66
CA TYR A 368 1.15 -4.21 8.26
C TYR A 368 1.95 -4.73 7.07
N CYS A 369 2.42 -3.80 6.24
CA CYS A 369 3.31 -4.13 5.12
C CYS A 369 4.28 -2.97 4.84
N PHE A 370 5.37 -3.30 4.16
CA PHE A 370 6.27 -2.30 3.63
C PHE A 370 5.64 -1.52 2.48
N GLU A 371 6.21 -0.36 2.21
CA GLU A 371 5.82 0.48 1.09
C GLU A 371 5.96 -0.27 -0.24
N ASN A 372 4.91 -0.24 -1.06
CA ASN A 372 4.91 -0.76 -2.42
C ASN A 372 4.31 0.29 -3.35
N THR A 373 5.19 1.03 -4.00
CA THR A 373 4.84 2.04 -4.99
C THR A 373 5.37 1.64 -6.35
N ASN A 374 4.66 1.99 -7.38
CA ASN A 374 4.97 1.58 -8.74
C ASN A 374 4.95 2.77 -9.69
N SER A 375 5.84 2.77 -10.69
CA SER A 375 5.68 3.65 -11.84
C SER A 375 4.36 3.33 -12.55
N VAL A 376 3.85 4.27 -13.33
CA VAL A 376 2.55 4.12 -13.99
C VAL A 376 2.53 2.86 -14.89
N SER A 377 3.62 2.59 -15.60
CA SER A 377 3.76 1.39 -16.44
C SER A 377 3.77 0.06 -15.66
N ASN A 378 3.97 0.14 -14.36
CA ASN A 378 4.10 -1.01 -13.47
C ASN A 378 2.89 -1.21 -12.53
N MET A 379 1.83 -0.41 -12.66
CA MET A 379 0.59 -0.58 -11.88
C MET A 379 -0.24 -1.77 -12.40
N LYS A 380 0.32 -2.97 -12.27
CA LYS A 380 -0.25 -4.24 -12.74
C LYS A 380 -0.65 -5.13 -11.57
N LEU A 381 -1.66 -5.96 -11.76
CA LEU A 381 -2.23 -6.82 -10.71
C LEU A 381 -1.22 -7.80 -10.07
N ASN A 382 -0.21 -8.21 -10.81
CA ASN A 382 0.86 -9.09 -10.30
C ASN A 382 1.98 -8.34 -9.56
N GLN A 383 1.87 -7.02 -9.40
CA GLN A 383 2.89 -6.16 -8.79
C GLN A 383 2.35 -5.25 -7.68
N LEU A 384 1.04 -5.13 -7.59
CA LEU A 384 0.38 -4.29 -6.61
C LEU A 384 0.07 -5.08 -5.34
N THR A 385 0.40 -4.52 -4.20
CA THR A 385 -0.10 -5.05 -2.92
C THR A 385 -1.61 -5.03 -2.93
N ARG A 386 -2.20 -6.16 -2.57
CA ARG A 386 -3.64 -6.37 -2.58
C ARG A 386 -4.12 -7.04 -1.31
N VAL A 387 -5.39 -6.85 -1.02
CA VAL A 387 -6.12 -7.60 0.00
C VAL A 387 -6.79 -8.79 -0.67
N VAL A 388 -6.54 -10.00 -0.17
CA VAL A 388 -7.30 -11.18 -0.55
C VAL A 388 -8.42 -11.37 0.47
N LEU A 389 -9.65 -11.22 0.00
CA LEU A 389 -10.86 -11.39 0.78
C LEU A 389 -11.41 -12.80 0.58
N LYS A 390 -11.74 -13.48 1.68
CA LYS A 390 -12.51 -14.73 1.68
C LYS A 390 -13.96 -14.37 1.94
N VAL A 391 -14.83 -14.59 0.96
CA VAL A 391 -16.24 -14.19 1.02
C VAL A 391 -17.12 -15.41 0.80
N GLN A 392 -18.11 -15.58 1.66
CA GLN A 392 -19.19 -16.55 1.50
C GLN A 392 -20.39 -15.87 0.84
N VAL A 393 -20.92 -16.49 -0.19
CA VAL A 393 -22.16 -16.11 -0.87
C VAL A 393 -23.20 -17.21 -0.61
N GLY A 394 -24.41 -16.81 -0.27
CA GLY A 394 -25.48 -17.75 0.14
C GLY A 394 -25.31 -18.26 1.55
N ASP A 395 -26.01 -19.36 1.86
CA ASP A 395 -26.18 -19.87 3.22
C ASP A 395 -25.18 -20.99 3.61
N GLY A 396 -24.03 -21.04 2.91
CA GLY A 396 -22.97 -22.01 3.21
C GLY A 396 -23.09 -23.34 2.49
N GLN A 397 -24.04 -23.50 1.57
CA GLN A 397 -24.12 -24.64 0.67
C GLN A 397 -23.12 -24.51 -0.50
N ASP A 398 -22.77 -25.61 -1.13
CA ASP A 398 -21.96 -25.61 -2.34
C ASP A 398 -22.71 -24.92 -3.47
N LEU A 399 -22.04 -23.98 -4.12
CA LEU A 399 -22.54 -23.29 -5.30
C LEU A 399 -21.71 -23.66 -6.53
N TYR A 400 -22.35 -23.59 -7.69
CA TYR A 400 -21.73 -23.95 -8.96
C TYR A 400 -21.94 -22.83 -9.98
N THR A 401 -20.97 -22.66 -10.87
CA THR A 401 -21.10 -21.82 -12.06
C THR A 401 -20.77 -22.61 -13.30
N ILE A 402 -21.39 -22.24 -14.42
CA ILE A 402 -21.18 -22.89 -15.71
C ILE A 402 -20.44 -21.91 -16.63
N HIS A 403 -19.50 -22.42 -17.38
CA HIS A 403 -18.71 -21.64 -18.32
C HIS A 403 -17.95 -20.50 -17.61
N SER A 404 -17.95 -19.31 -18.16
CA SER A 404 -17.35 -18.11 -17.58
C SER A 404 -18.36 -17.21 -16.87
N ASP A 405 -19.64 -17.60 -16.85
CA ASP A 405 -20.70 -16.79 -16.21
C ASP A 405 -20.67 -16.98 -14.69
N LYS A 406 -20.03 -16.05 -14.01
CA LYS A 406 -19.91 -16.00 -12.56
C LYS A 406 -21.04 -15.22 -11.88
N SER A 407 -21.99 -14.73 -12.67
CA SER A 407 -23.18 -14.00 -12.16
C SER A 407 -24.36 -14.93 -11.92
N LYS A 408 -24.43 -16.08 -12.61
CA LYS A 408 -25.48 -17.08 -12.45
C LYS A 408 -24.92 -18.30 -11.67
N VAL A 409 -25.48 -18.54 -10.51
CA VAL A 409 -25.07 -19.63 -9.62
C VAL A 409 -26.17 -20.69 -9.51
N TYR A 410 -25.76 -21.91 -9.24
CA TYR A 410 -26.63 -23.07 -9.12
C TYR A 410 -26.34 -23.80 -7.80
N THR A 411 -27.37 -24.34 -7.17
CA THR A 411 -27.21 -25.48 -6.27
C THR A 411 -26.97 -26.75 -7.07
N ARG A 412 -26.63 -27.86 -6.41
CA ARG A 412 -26.44 -29.14 -7.12
C ARG A 412 -27.69 -29.57 -7.87
N ASP A 413 -28.85 -29.43 -7.26
CA ASP A 413 -30.13 -29.84 -7.85
C ASP A 413 -30.52 -28.96 -9.04
N LEU A 414 -30.36 -27.64 -8.90
CA LEU A 414 -30.61 -26.70 -10.00
C LEU A 414 -29.64 -26.92 -11.16
N LEU A 415 -28.37 -27.23 -10.86
CA LEU A 415 -27.38 -27.57 -11.89
C LEU A 415 -27.79 -28.84 -12.62
N ASN A 416 -28.22 -29.89 -11.90
CA ASN A 416 -28.69 -31.13 -12.52
C ASN A 416 -29.90 -30.89 -13.42
N ALA A 417 -30.89 -30.12 -12.95
CA ALA A 417 -32.07 -29.78 -13.73
C ALA A 417 -31.69 -28.99 -14.99
N HIS A 418 -30.83 -27.97 -14.86
CA HIS A 418 -30.35 -27.19 -15.98
C HIS A 418 -29.61 -28.06 -17.03
N ILE A 419 -28.74 -28.96 -16.60
CA ILE A 419 -28.02 -29.88 -17.52
C ILE A 419 -28.98 -30.82 -18.23
N LYS A 420 -29.97 -31.38 -17.55
CA LYS A 420 -30.98 -32.23 -18.18
C LYS A 420 -31.77 -31.48 -19.24
N GLY A 421 -32.23 -30.25 -18.95
CA GLY A 421 -32.93 -29.41 -19.93
C GLY A 421 -32.02 -29.11 -21.13
N HIS A 422 -30.77 -28.74 -20.87
CA HIS A 422 -29.79 -28.44 -21.91
C HIS A 422 -29.47 -29.64 -22.82
N ILE A 423 -29.39 -30.86 -22.25
CA ILE A 423 -29.21 -32.10 -23.04
C ILE A 423 -30.44 -32.33 -23.92
N ALA A 424 -31.65 -32.16 -23.37
CA ALA A 424 -32.88 -32.39 -24.13
C ALA A 424 -33.06 -31.39 -25.29
N GLU A 425 -32.47 -30.22 -25.22
CA GLU A 425 -32.50 -29.18 -26.25
C GLU A 425 -31.29 -29.19 -27.19
N SER A 426 -30.26 -29.97 -26.88
CA SER A 426 -29.02 -29.99 -27.64
C SER A 426 -29.20 -30.70 -29.01
N GLU A 427 -28.97 -30.00 -30.12
CA GLU A 427 -29.02 -30.56 -31.46
C GLU A 427 -28.15 -31.83 -31.55
N TRP A 428 -26.93 -31.78 -31.05
CA TRP A 428 -26.02 -32.92 -31.04
C TRP A 428 -26.61 -34.13 -30.29
N ALA A 429 -27.21 -33.91 -29.11
CA ALA A 429 -27.76 -35.01 -28.34
C ALA A 429 -29.03 -35.58 -29.00
N ILE A 430 -29.85 -34.71 -29.55
CA ILE A 430 -31.07 -35.09 -30.31
C ILE A 430 -30.69 -35.89 -31.55
N ASP A 431 -29.77 -35.41 -32.38
CA ASP A 431 -29.32 -36.10 -33.59
C ASP A 431 -28.71 -37.47 -33.28
N ALA A 432 -27.84 -37.51 -32.24
CA ALA A 432 -27.26 -38.77 -31.81
C ALA A 432 -28.30 -39.74 -31.26
N TRP A 433 -29.32 -39.25 -30.58
CA TRP A 433 -30.44 -40.04 -30.09
C TRP A 433 -31.32 -40.54 -31.24
N LEU A 434 -31.69 -39.67 -32.21
CA LEU A 434 -32.47 -40.05 -33.40
C LEU A 434 -31.76 -41.14 -34.20
N ASN A 435 -30.48 -40.99 -34.49
CA ASN A 435 -29.70 -41.95 -35.26
C ASN A 435 -29.58 -43.33 -34.60
N GLN A 436 -29.59 -43.40 -33.27
CA GLN A 436 -29.49 -44.66 -32.54
C GLN A 436 -30.84 -45.28 -32.21
N ALA A 437 -31.83 -44.48 -31.83
CA ALA A 437 -33.16 -44.95 -31.48
C ALA A 437 -34.01 -45.31 -32.70
N TYR A 438 -33.82 -44.57 -33.79
CA TYR A 438 -34.63 -44.66 -35.00
C TYR A 438 -33.77 -44.72 -36.27
N PRO A 439 -32.90 -45.74 -36.41
CA PRO A 439 -31.91 -45.83 -37.50
C PRO A 439 -32.53 -45.93 -38.89
N ASN A 440 -33.78 -46.32 -39.02
CA ASN A 440 -34.49 -46.44 -40.29
C ASN A 440 -35.20 -45.14 -40.71
N GLY A 441 -34.99 -44.02 -40.03
CA GLY A 441 -35.59 -42.74 -40.35
C GLY A 441 -37.04 -42.57 -39.84
N ASP A 442 -37.53 -43.48 -39.05
CA ASP A 442 -38.81 -43.36 -38.38
C ASP A 442 -38.77 -42.20 -37.36
N MET A 443 -39.66 -41.25 -37.53
CA MET A 443 -39.74 -40.11 -36.57
C MET A 443 -40.42 -40.53 -35.26
N PRO A 444 -39.91 -40.12 -34.11
CA PRO A 444 -40.58 -40.31 -32.84
C PRO A 444 -41.87 -39.48 -32.75
N HIS A 445 -42.81 -39.88 -31.86
CA HIS A 445 -44.01 -39.08 -31.56
C HIS A 445 -43.69 -37.76 -30.84
N ALA A 446 -42.57 -37.74 -30.07
CA ALA A 446 -42.08 -36.56 -29.40
C ALA A 446 -40.55 -36.63 -29.25
N LEU A 447 -39.90 -35.47 -29.23
CA LEU A 447 -38.49 -35.34 -28.87
C LEU A 447 -38.32 -35.57 -27.34
N PRO A 448 -37.12 -35.97 -26.91
CA PRO A 448 -36.86 -36.18 -25.49
C PRO A 448 -37.03 -34.87 -24.72
N THR A 449 -37.55 -34.99 -23.50
CA THR A 449 -37.72 -33.92 -22.53
C THR A 449 -36.64 -34.07 -21.44
N ALA A 450 -36.55 -33.10 -20.54
CA ALA A 450 -35.63 -33.20 -19.38
C ALA A 450 -35.90 -34.42 -18.48
N ASP A 451 -37.16 -34.94 -18.46
CA ASP A 451 -37.52 -36.13 -17.71
C ASP A 451 -37.00 -37.43 -18.32
N ASP A 452 -36.76 -37.41 -19.63
CA ASP A 452 -36.19 -38.54 -20.38
C ASP A 452 -34.65 -38.60 -20.28
N VAL A 453 -34.04 -37.57 -19.68
CA VAL A 453 -32.58 -37.45 -19.54
C VAL A 453 -32.15 -37.89 -18.15
N SER A 454 -31.15 -38.75 -18.11
CA SER A 454 -30.32 -39.00 -16.94
C SER A 454 -28.85 -38.95 -17.31
N PHE A 455 -28.01 -38.65 -16.32
CA PHE A 455 -26.56 -38.63 -16.54
C PHE A 455 -25.83 -38.97 -15.25
N GLU A 456 -24.59 -39.39 -15.41
CA GLU A 456 -23.68 -39.70 -14.32
C GLU A 456 -22.53 -38.69 -14.32
N TRP A 457 -22.27 -38.12 -13.15
CA TRP A 457 -21.09 -37.33 -12.97
C TRP A 457 -19.84 -38.20 -12.92
N ARG A 458 -18.73 -37.70 -13.46
CA ARG A 458 -17.43 -38.28 -13.11
C ARG A 458 -17.18 -38.15 -11.63
N SER A 459 -16.38 -39.07 -11.11
CA SER A 459 -15.93 -38.99 -9.72
C SER A 459 -15.25 -37.66 -9.44
N VAL A 460 -15.47 -37.11 -8.23
CA VAL A 460 -14.77 -35.89 -7.77
C VAL A 460 -13.25 -36.08 -7.79
N ASN A 461 -12.76 -37.33 -7.70
CA ASN A 461 -11.34 -37.66 -7.76
C ASN A 461 -10.73 -37.53 -9.18
N ASP A 462 -11.56 -37.52 -10.21
CA ASP A 462 -11.10 -37.37 -11.61
C ASP A 462 -10.82 -35.93 -11.99
N TYR A 463 -11.11 -34.98 -11.08
CA TYR A 463 -10.91 -33.56 -11.28
C TYR A 463 -10.18 -32.93 -10.10
N SER A 464 -9.15 -32.14 -10.41
CA SER A 464 -8.57 -31.26 -9.42
C SER A 464 -9.51 -30.08 -9.16
N TYR A 465 -9.80 -29.83 -7.86
CA TYR A 465 -10.48 -28.59 -7.47
C TYR A 465 -9.85 -27.38 -8.19
N PRO A 466 -10.59 -26.42 -8.72
CA PRO A 466 -11.99 -26.13 -8.47
C PRO A 466 -13.00 -26.71 -9.49
N TYR A 467 -12.57 -27.58 -10.37
CA TYR A 467 -13.44 -28.13 -11.38
C TYR A 467 -14.30 -29.23 -10.76
N SER A 468 -15.61 -29.09 -10.81
CA SER A 468 -16.53 -29.99 -10.14
C SER A 468 -17.02 -31.11 -11.02
N GLY A 469 -16.46 -31.22 -12.19
CA GLY A 469 -16.84 -32.37 -12.93
C GLY A 469 -17.21 -32.15 -14.39
N GLY A 470 -17.33 -33.24 -15.05
CA GLY A 470 -17.93 -33.41 -16.36
C GLY A 470 -18.93 -34.53 -16.30
N ILE A 471 -19.69 -34.67 -17.34
CA ILE A 471 -20.62 -35.75 -17.53
C ILE A 471 -19.83 -36.98 -17.99
N LYS A 472 -19.89 -38.05 -17.21
CA LYS A 472 -19.26 -39.34 -17.59
C LYS A 472 -20.09 -40.10 -18.59
N VAL A 473 -21.37 -40.19 -18.30
CA VAL A 473 -22.35 -40.92 -19.08
C VAL A 473 -23.59 -40.08 -19.21
N MET A 474 -24.14 -40.01 -20.38
CA MET A 474 -25.43 -39.37 -20.65
C MET A 474 -26.38 -40.46 -21.19
N LYS A 475 -27.61 -40.49 -20.72
CA LYS A 475 -28.63 -41.47 -21.08
C LYS A 475 -29.90 -40.75 -21.46
N LEU A 476 -30.45 -41.17 -22.62
CA LEU A 476 -31.73 -40.67 -23.11
C LEU A 476 -32.69 -41.82 -23.31
N LYS A 477 -33.90 -41.69 -22.80
CA LYS A 477 -34.99 -42.67 -22.99
C LYS A 477 -35.61 -42.53 -24.35
N TYR A 478 -36.16 -43.63 -24.85
CA TYR A 478 -37.00 -43.66 -26.03
C TYR A 478 -37.98 -44.86 -25.94
N VAL A 479 -39.06 -44.82 -26.69
CA VAL A 479 -40.00 -45.94 -26.84
C VAL A 479 -39.65 -46.68 -28.11
N ASP A 480 -39.24 -47.94 -27.98
CA ASP A 480 -39.00 -48.78 -29.12
C ASP A 480 -40.31 -49.17 -29.79
N LYS A 481 -40.44 -48.88 -31.07
CA LYS A 481 -41.65 -49.13 -31.85
C LYS A 481 -41.93 -50.60 -32.11
N THR A 482 -40.93 -51.47 -31.98
CA THR A 482 -41.10 -52.88 -32.23
C THR A 482 -41.78 -53.64 -31.09
N ASP A 483 -41.50 -53.27 -29.87
CA ASP A 483 -42.03 -53.93 -28.68
C ASP A 483 -42.79 -52.99 -27.72
N ASN A 484 -42.91 -51.74 -28.11
CA ASN A 484 -43.58 -50.64 -27.37
C ASN A 484 -43.07 -50.49 -25.92
N LYS A 485 -41.78 -50.80 -25.69
CA LYS A 485 -41.13 -50.68 -24.39
C LYS A 485 -40.20 -49.49 -24.34
N GLU A 486 -40.12 -48.91 -23.14
CA GLU A 486 -39.11 -47.88 -22.84
C GLU A 486 -37.70 -48.51 -22.85
N LYS A 487 -36.83 -47.92 -23.61
CA LYS A 487 -35.40 -48.28 -23.70
C LYS A 487 -34.56 -47.02 -23.47
N THR A 488 -33.26 -47.21 -23.26
CA THR A 488 -32.34 -46.12 -23.01
C THR A 488 -31.13 -46.23 -23.95
N ILE A 489 -30.76 -45.11 -24.54
CA ILE A 489 -29.49 -44.97 -25.23
C ILE A 489 -28.49 -44.37 -24.31
N GLU A 490 -27.28 -44.92 -24.29
CA GLU A 490 -26.19 -44.49 -23.45
C GLU A 490 -25.05 -43.91 -24.28
N PHE A 491 -24.62 -42.71 -23.96
CA PHE A 491 -23.48 -42.02 -24.55
C PHE A 491 -22.36 -41.97 -23.52
N ASN A 492 -21.29 -42.68 -23.75
CA ASN A 492 -20.12 -42.75 -22.91
C ASN A 492 -19.06 -41.76 -23.40
N CYS A 493 -18.30 -41.20 -22.46
CA CYS A 493 -17.15 -40.37 -22.77
C CYS A 493 -16.01 -41.23 -23.38
N PRO A 494 -15.63 -41.02 -24.63
CA PRO A 494 -14.49 -41.74 -25.21
C PRO A 494 -13.18 -41.25 -24.63
N ASN A 495 -12.20 -42.15 -24.55
CA ASN A 495 -10.81 -41.83 -24.20
C ASN A 495 -10.58 -41.14 -22.87
N ASP A 496 -11.48 -41.30 -21.90
CA ASP A 496 -11.39 -40.68 -20.57
C ASP A 496 -11.18 -39.15 -20.57
N ASP A 497 -11.49 -38.42 -21.67
CA ASP A 497 -11.49 -36.97 -21.64
C ASP A 497 -12.64 -36.47 -20.76
N PRO A 498 -12.34 -35.95 -19.55
CA PRO A 498 -13.36 -35.56 -18.61
C PRO A 498 -14.26 -34.42 -19.10
N ARG A 499 -13.87 -33.73 -20.13
CA ARG A 499 -14.60 -32.57 -20.67
C ARG A 499 -15.31 -32.88 -21.98
N TYR A 500 -15.22 -34.10 -22.46
CA TYR A 500 -15.71 -34.46 -23.80
C TYR A 500 -17.21 -34.17 -23.97
N ILE A 501 -18.07 -34.71 -23.09
CA ILE A 501 -19.51 -34.49 -23.20
C ILE A 501 -19.85 -33.00 -22.92
N ASN A 502 -19.19 -32.38 -21.97
CA ASN A 502 -19.39 -30.95 -21.72
C ASN A 502 -19.05 -30.08 -22.94
N LYS A 503 -18.01 -30.46 -23.72
CA LYS A 503 -17.66 -29.75 -24.95
C LYS A 503 -18.72 -29.98 -26.05
N LEU A 504 -19.18 -31.20 -26.23
CA LEU A 504 -20.20 -31.51 -27.20
C LEU A 504 -21.53 -30.81 -26.90
N LEU A 505 -21.87 -30.70 -25.63
CA LEU A 505 -23.04 -29.97 -25.15
C LEU A 505 -22.81 -28.46 -25.06
N ASN A 506 -21.62 -27.94 -25.33
CA ASN A 506 -21.25 -26.54 -25.14
C ASN A 506 -21.51 -26.01 -23.74
N LEU A 507 -21.44 -26.86 -22.72
CA LEU A 507 -21.62 -26.47 -21.31
C LEU A 507 -20.40 -25.72 -20.72
N GLY A 508 -19.23 -25.86 -21.34
CA GLY A 508 -17.98 -25.31 -20.83
C GLY A 508 -17.53 -25.94 -19.51
N GLN A 509 -16.76 -25.18 -18.73
CA GLN A 509 -16.25 -25.64 -17.44
C GLN A 509 -17.28 -25.40 -16.33
N ILE A 510 -17.44 -26.38 -15.46
CA ILE A 510 -18.29 -26.27 -14.27
C ILE A 510 -17.36 -26.10 -13.08
N LEU A 511 -17.46 -24.96 -12.39
CA LEU A 511 -16.70 -24.63 -11.20
C LEU A 511 -17.54 -24.88 -9.95
N VAL A 512 -16.90 -25.34 -8.87
CA VAL A 512 -17.54 -25.49 -7.57
C VAL A 512 -16.96 -24.47 -6.58
N TYR A 513 -17.85 -23.86 -5.83
CA TYR A 513 -17.55 -22.99 -4.69
C TYR A 513 -18.02 -23.69 -3.41
N LYS A 514 -17.10 -24.39 -2.76
CA LYS A 514 -17.41 -25.17 -1.56
C LYS A 514 -17.91 -24.28 -0.43
N GLY A 515 -19.09 -24.60 0.11
CA GLY A 515 -19.74 -23.74 1.11
C GLY A 515 -20.07 -22.34 0.62
N GLY A 516 -20.20 -22.12 -0.70
CA GLY A 516 -20.42 -20.80 -1.31
C GLY A 516 -19.21 -19.85 -1.22
N VAL A 517 -18.02 -20.36 -0.86
CA VAL A 517 -16.82 -19.53 -0.62
C VAL A 517 -16.12 -19.20 -1.92
N SER A 518 -15.82 -17.91 -2.09
CA SER A 518 -14.97 -17.39 -3.16
C SER A 518 -13.93 -16.40 -2.64
N TYR A 519 -12.87 -16.20 -3.41
CA TYR A 519 -11.75 -15.34 -3.05
C TYR A 519 -11.63 -14.20 -4.05
N PHE A 520 -11.39 -12.99 -3.52
CA PHE A 520 -11.25 -11.77 -4.30
C PHE A 520 -9.91 -11.11 -4.00
N GLY A 521 -9.15 -10.79 -5.04
CA GLY A 521 -7.91 -10.03 -4.91
C GLY A 521 -8.19 -8.56 -5.21
N VAL A 522 -8.13 -7.71 -4.20
CA VAL A 522 -8.44 -6.28 -4.31
C VAL A 522 -7.15 -5.47 -4.21
N PRO A 523 -6.66 -4.88 -5.32
CA PRO A 523 -5.49 -3.99 -5.26
C PRO A 523 -5.82 -2.73 -4.47
N ILE A 524 -4.86 -2.28 -3.66
CA ILE A 524 -5.07 -1.13 -2.78
C ILE A 524 -4.92 0.17 -3.58
N LYS A 525 -6.00 0.95 -3.68
CA LYS A 525 -5.98 2.32 -4.25
C LYS A 525 -5.41 3.29 -3.23
N HIS A 526 -4.48 4.16 -3.67
CA HIS A 526 -3.90 5.19 -2.82
C HIS A 526 -4.57 6.55 -3.01
N PHE A 527 -4.52 7.14 -4.19
CA PHE A 527 -5.17 8.43 -4.43
C PHE A 527 -6.63 8.34 -4.89
N GLY A 528 -7.09 7.16 -5.29
CA GLY A 528 -8.47 6.94 -5.71
C GLY A 528 -8.88 7.71 -6.98
N ASP A 529 -10.17 7.67 -7.29
CA ASP A 529 -10.68 8.16 -8.57
C ASP A 529 -10.78 9.69 -8.66
N VAL A 530 -10.82 10.39 -7.53
CA VAL A 530 -10.92 11.85 -7.50
C VAL A 530 -9.61 12.52 -7.92
N LEU A 531 -8.48 12.02 -7.42
CA LEU A 531 -7.15 12.60 -7.69
C LEU A 531 -6.45 11.99 -8.90
N THR A 532 -6.84 10.79 -9.28
CA THR A 532 -6.30 10.04 -10.41
C THR A 532 -7.45 9.42 -11.20
N PRO A 533 -8.30 10.23 -11.86
CA PRO A 533 -9.50 9.74 -12.50
C PRO A 533 -9.16 8.78 -13.63
N TRP A 534 -9.89 7.66 -13.67
CA TRP A 534 -9.86 6.70 -14.75
C TRP A 534 -11.22 6.66 -15.44
N ARG A 535 -11.22 6.76 -16.76
CA ARG A 535 -12.42 6.63 -17.58
C ARG A 535 -12.19 5.57 -18.64
N ALA A 536 -12.99 4.53 -18.62
CA ALA A 536 -12.96 3.50 -19.65
C ALA A 536 -13.20 4.10 -21.03
N GLY A 537 -12.42 3.70 -22.02
CA GLY A 537 -12.48 4.20 -23.38
C GLY A 537 -11.73 5.50 -23.68
N GLU A 538 -11.26 6.22 -22.66
CA GLU A 538 -10.44 7.43 -22.84
C GLU A 538 -8.93 7.16 -22.84
N THR A 539 -8.52 5.93 -22.56
CA THR A 539 -7.13 5.52 -22.50
C THR A 539 -6.71 4.76 -23.76
N PRO A 540 -5.43 4.80 -24.12
CA PRO A 540 -4.92 4.03 -25.25
C PRO A 540 -5.24 2.54 -25.10
N SER A 541 -5.58 1.88 -26.20
CA SER A 541 -5.81 0.43 -26.24
C SER A 541 -4.68 -0.26 -26.97
N VAL A 542 -4.09 -1.29 -26.35
CA VAL A 542 -3.10 -2.17 -26.96
C VAL A 542 -3.67 -3.59 -26.97
N SER A 543 -3.82 -4.17 -28.17
CA SER A 543 -4.41 -5.51 -28.35
C SER A 543 -5.79 -5.67 -27.71
N GLY A 544 -6.62 -4.62 -27.79
CA GLY A 544 -7.99 -4.60 -27.22
C GLY A 544 -8.07 -4.43 -25.71
N LYS A 545 -6.94 -4.18 -25.03
CA LYS A 545 -6.88 -3.88 -23.60
C LYS A 545 -6.46 -2.44 -23.38
N GLU A 546 -7.17 -1.74 -22.51
CA GLU A 546 -6.81 -0.39 -22.11
C GLU A 546 -5.50 -0.40 -21.32
N VAL A 547 -4.62 0.57 -21.61
CA VAL A 547 -3.34 0.74 -20.95
C VAL A 547 -3.18 2.19 -20.48
N TYR A 548 -2.42 2.41 -19.43
CA TYR A 548 -2.07 3.76 -19.04
C TYR A 548 -1.19 4.43 -20.10
N PRO A 549 -1.36 5.74 -20.31
CA PRO A 549 -0.46 6.47 -21.19
C PRO A 549 1.00 6.38 -20.74
N THR A 550 1.92 6.28 -21.68
CA THR A 550 3.36 6.15 -21.39
C THR A 550 4.12 7.46 -21.47
N GLN A 551 3.47 8.56 -21.86
CA GLN A 551 4.06 9.89 -22.02
C GLN A 551 3.38 10.90 -21.10
N ASN A 552 3.44 12.17 -21.40
CA ASN A 552 3.05 13.30 -20.54
C ASN A 552 1.79 13.14 -19.68
N ALA A 553 0.82 12.38 -20.15
CA ALA A 553 -0.39 12.05 -19.38
C ALA A 553 -0.18 10.94 -18.32
N ALA A 554 0.96 10.22 -18.33
CA ALA A 554 1.22 9.16 -17.36
C ALA A 554 1.25 9.68 -15.93
N ALA A 555 1.78 10.89 -15.74
CA ALA A 555 1.85 11.53 -14.44
C ALA A 555 0.50 11.67 -13.75
N ASN A 556 -0.61 11.73 -14.51
CA ASN A 556 -1.96 11.86 -13.97
C ASN A 556 -2.38 10.65 -13.13
N TYR A 557 -1.85 9.49 -13.48
CA TYR A 557 -2.19 8.22 -12.84
C TYR A 557 -1.19 7.80 -11.76
N LEU A 558 -0.07 8.52 -11.61
CA LEU A 558 0.92 8.18 -10.60
C LEU A 558 0.31 8.18 -9.21
N GLY A 559 0.47 7.06 -8.51
CA GLY A 559 -0.06 6.86 -7.18
C GLY A 559 -1.53 6.46 -7.13
N ARG A 560 -2.19 6.18 -8.27
CA ARG A 560 -3.55 5.64 -8.27
C ARG A 560 -3.64 4.37 -7.43
N TYR A 561 -2.71 3.45 -7.63
CA TYR A 561 -2.51 2.26 -6.82
C TYR A 561 -1.17 2.30 -6.12
N GLY A 562 -1.10 1.64 -4.98
CA GLY A 562 0.10 1.48 -4.19
C GLY A 562 -0.16 1.60 -2.69
N VAL A 563 0.83 1.21 -1.93
CA VAL A 563 0.81 1.31 -0.46
C VAL A 563 2.02 2.11 -0.03
N LEU A 564 1.79 3.21 0.68
CA LEU A 564 2.85 4.08 1.19
C LEU A 564 2.97 3.95 2.69
N ARG A 565 4.21 3.98 3.18
CA ARG A 565 4.51 4.02 4.61
C ARG A 565 3.78 5.20 5.28
N ASN A 566 3.53 5.04 6.56
CA ASN A 566 2.87 6.05 7.40
C ASN A 566 1.42 6.36 7.01
N ASN A 567 0.73 5.43 6.32
CA ASN A 567 -0.67 5.55 5.95
C ASN A 567 -1.48 4.36 6.47
N TRP A 568 -2.74 4.60 6.77
CA TRP A 568 -3.72 3.58 7.13
C TRP A 568 -4.74 3.43 6.02
N TYR A 569 -4.82 2.24 5.44
CA TYR A 569 -5.76 1.85 4.41
C TYR A 569 -6.86 1.01 5.04
N ASN A 570 -8.10 1.49 5.01
CA ASN A 570 -9.26 0.71 5.41
C ASN A 570 -10.04 0.29 4.16
N ILE A 571 -10.22 -1.00 4.00
CA ILE A 571 -10.98 -1.58 2.89
C ILE A 571 -12.39 -1.89 3.36
N ASP A 572 -13.35 -1.16 2.83
CA ASP A 572 -14.78 -1.34 3.13
C ASP A 572 -15.48 -2.03 1.95
N VAL A 573 -15.90 -3.29 2.14
CA VAL A 573 -16.60 -4.05 1.10
C VAL A 573 -18.04 -3.55 1.01
N THR A 574 -18.44 -3.09 -0.15
CA THR A 574 -19.77 -2.49 -0.37
C THR A 574 -20.75 -3.40 -1.10
N ASN A 575 -20.27 -4.23 -2.01
CA ASN A 575 -21.12 -5.19 -2.72
C ASN A 575 -20.28 -6.32 -3.36
N VAL A 576 -20.92 -7.43 -3.68
CA VAL A 576 -20.38 -8.53 -4.48
C VAL A 576 -21.18 -8.62 -5.77
N THR A 577 -20.51 -8.51 -6.91
CA THR A 577 -21.19 -8.42 -8.22
C THR A 577 -21.14 -9.71 -9.04
N GLN A 578 -20.14 -10.56 -8.77
CA GLN A 578 -20.00 -11.89 -9.36
C GLN A 578 -19.27 -12.81 -8.38
N MET A 579 -19.32 -14.10 -8.59
CA MET A 579 -18.45 -15.03 -7.86
C MET A 579 -16.98 -14.74 -8.17
N GLY A 580 -16.15 -14.70 -7.15
CA GLY A 580 -14.71 -14.50 -7.27
C GLY A 580 -13.99 -15.75 -7.78
N SER A 581 -12.76 -15.96 -7.37
CA SER A 581 -12.03 -17.19 -7.61
C SER A 581 -12.46 -18.28 -6.62
N PRO A 582 -12.70 -19.52 -7.06
CA PRO A 582 -12.84 -20.63 -6.12
C PRO A 582 -11.50 -21.04 -5.49
N LEU A 583 -10.38 -20.61 -6.06
CA LEU A 583 -9.02 -20.91 -5.60
C LEU A 583 -8.45 -19.77 -4.74
N ASN A 584 -7.67 -20.14 -3.72
CA ASN A 584 -6.89 -19.23 -2.91
C ASN A 584 -5.38 -19.46 -3.15
N PRO A 585 -4.61 -18.43 -3.50
CA PRO A 585 -5.05 -17.07 -3.82
C PRO A 585 -5.69 -16.98 -5.22
N PRO A 586 -6.50 -15.92 -5.48
CA PRO A 586 -6.99 -15.65 -6.82
C PRO A 586 -5.84 -15.30 -7.77
N GLU A 587 -6.05 -15.50 -9.06
CA GLU A 587 -5.06 -15.23 -10.10
C GLU A 587 -4.50 -13.79 -10.03
N LYS A 588 -3.26 -13.65 -10.52
CA LYS A 588 -2.50 -12.39 -10.58
C LYS A 588 -2.07 -12.15 -12.03
N PRO A 589 -2.98 -11.74 -12.92
CA PRO A 589 -2.61 -11.51 -14.31
C PRO A 589 -1.63 -10.33 -14.43
N ASN A 590 -0.77 -10.38 -15.45
CA ASN A 590 0.11 -9.28 -15.80
C ASN A 590 -0.64 -8.20 -16.60
N GLU A 591 -1.67 -7.63 -16.00
CA GLU A 591 -2.57 -6.64 -16.60
C GLU A 591 -2.69 -5.43 -15.68
N PHE A 592 -2.96 -4.26 -16.27
CA PHE A 592 -3.23 -3.06 -15.48
C PHE A 592 -4.47 -3.23 -14.62
N ALA A 593 -4.42 -2.70 -13.40
CA ALA A 593 -5.50 -2.94 -12.44
C ALA A 593 -6.88 -2.46 -12.92
N ASP A 594 -6.94 -1.31 -13.59
CA ASP A 594 -8.21 -0.76 -14.10
C ASP A 594 -8.73 -1.45 -15.37
N SER A 595 -7.91 -2.24 -16.09
CA SER A 595 -8.35 -3.04 -17.24
C SER A 595 -9.03 -4.35 -16.82
N PHE A 596 -8.92 -4.72 -15.55
CA PHE A 596 -9.48 -5.95 -15.02
C PHE A 596 -10.88 -5.71 -14.46
N LYS A 597 -11.84 -6.57 -14.83
CA LYS A 597 -13.20 -6.48 -14.31
C LYS A 597 -13.22 -6.78 -12.80
N GLU A 598 -13.67 -5.81 -12.03
CA GLU A 598 -13.88 -5.99 -10.60
C GLU A 598 -15.17 -6.78 -10.35
N TYR A 599 -15.05 -7.92 -9.64
CA TYR A 599 -16.19 -8.75 -9.23
C TYR A 599 -16.69 -8.42 -7.82
N ILE A 600 -16.01 -7.51 -7.14
CA ILE A 600 -16.35 -7.02 -5.81
C ILE A 600 -16.17 -5.51 -5.80
N LYS A 601 -17.13 -4.81 -5.23
CA LYS A 601 -17.06 -3.35 -5.05
C LYS A 601 -16.52 -3.06 -3.65
N VAL A 602 -15.48 -2.27 -3.58
CA VAL A 602 -14.88 -1.81 -2.33
C VAL A 602 -14.72 -0.31 -2.34
N ASN A 603 -14.74 0.28 -1.15
CA ASN A 603 -14.31 1.64 -0.91
C ASN A 603 -13.00 1.60 -0.12
N THR A 604 -11.91 2.10 -0.69
CA THR A 604 -10.63 2.20 0.00
C THR A 604 -10.53 3.58 0.65
N GLN A 605 -10.66 3.63 1.96
CA GLN A 605 -10.45 4.84 2.74
C GLN A 605 -8.97 4.91 3.15
N VAL A 606 -8.29 5.97 2.75
CA VAL A 606 -6.93 6.23 3.19
C VAL A 606 -6.99 7.25 4.32
N ARG A 607 -6.81 6.77 5.54
CA ARG A 607 -6.93 7.55 6.76
C ARG A 607 -5.58 8.13 7.17
N ALA A 608 -5.58 9.34 7.70
CA ALA A 608 -4.42 9.87 8.40
C ALA A 608 -4.19 9.05 9.67
N TRP A 609 -3.06 8.39 9.76
CA TRP A 609 -2.71 7.53 10.88
C TRP A 609 -2.17 8.40 12.03
N ARG A 610 -3.06 8.77 12.97
CA ARG A 610 -2.82 9.72 14.09
C ARG A 610 -2.57 9.02 15.42
N ARG A 611 -1.91 9.78 16.34
CA ARG A 611 -2.09 9.66 17.78
C ARG A 611 -3.23 10.58 18.22
N ARG A 612 -4.19 10.08 19.03
CA ARG A 612 -5.02 10.88 19.90
C ARG A 612 -4.54 10.70 21.34
N ASP A 613 -4.30 11.81 22.01
CA ASP A 613 -4.24 11.79 23.46
C ASP A 613 -5.68 11.81 23.98
N GLN A 614 -6.13 10.67 24.50
CA GLN A 614 -7.31 10.68 25.36
C GLN A 614 -6.87 11.33 26.68
N GLY A 615 -7.20 12.60 26.85
CA GLY A 615 -7.23 13.21 28.16
C GLY A 615 -8.29 12.49 28.97
N ALA A 616 -7.88 11.58 29.84
CA ALA A 616 -8.75 11.11 30.90
C ALA A 616 -8.92 12.29 31.86
N VAL A 617 -10.06 12.94 31.79
CA VAL A 617 -10.52 13.84 32.87
C VAL A 617 -11.08 12.90 33.93
N PHE A 618 -10.36 12.73 35.04
CA PHE A 618 -10.86 12.16 36.27
C PHE A 618 -11.37 13.29 37.15
#